data_c6ecfb6f46c8056ceb0f91d73a28ba07
#
_entry.id   c6ecfb6f46c8056ceb0f91d73a28ba07
#
_cell.length_a   1.000
_cell.length_b   1.000
_cell.length_c   1.000
_cell.angle_alpha   90.00
_cell.angle_beta   90.00
_cell.angle_gamma   90.00
#
_symmetry.space_group_name_H-M   'P 1'
#
loop_
_entity.id
_entity.type
_entity.pdbx_description
1 polymer ?
#
loop_
_entity_poly.entity_id
_entity_poly.type
_entity_poly.pdbx_seq_one_letter_code
_entity_poly.pdbx_strand_id
1 'polypeptide(L)'
;MNQKKKIENYQQIAMGTGLRYDETNDLFHGERDGFDFIVYAPDARYPYMMVLHTAAKSADGSTFDKQAVKGFQKSSKKIASFGQKNLDIRVSLKAQSNAEKCKDTLNEALAATTTFLRTNSYSPCCDLCGQNVETGAFRMGGEYYHLCPDCEMKMRSDIAMNAQQTAQKKENIVGGIVGALLGSLLGMLSVLILSQLGYVAALSGVIMAVCVLKGYEMLGGKLTKKAVVISAVIMILMTYFADRVDWAIILFNQGGGAEAGYSPVSYTHLRAHETELHL
;
A
#
# COMPACT_ATOMS: atom_id res chain seq x y z
N MET A 1 -3.11 5.33 23.58
CA MET A 1 -2.35 4.77 24.73
C MET A 1 -1.07 5.59 24.89
N ASN A 2 -0.67 5.98 26.14
CA ASN A 2 0.59 6.69 26.38
C ASN A 2 1.77 5.75 26.04
N GLN A 3 2.86 6.29 25.45
CA GLN A 3 4.01 5.51 24.98
C GLN A 3 4.67 4.68 26.10
N LYS A 4 4.84 5.25 27.30
CA LYS A 4 5.37 4.53 28.46
C LYS A 4 4.53 3.29 28.80
N LYS A 5 3.22 3.44 28.87
CA LYS A 5 2.29 2.33 29.13
C LYS A 5 2.28 1.29 28.02
N LYS A 6 2.51 1.71 26.75
CA LYS A 6 2.67 0.78 25.62
C LYS A 6 3.88 -0.11 25.80
N ILE A 7 5.04 0.49 26.12
CA ILE A 7 6.30 -0.22 26.34
C ILE A 7 6.15 -1.23 27.49
N GLU A 8 5.61 -0.80 28.66
CA GLU A 8 5.37 -1.69 29.79
C GLU A 8 4.49 -2.90 29.43
N ASN A 9 3.38 -2.66 28.72
CA ASN A 9 2.48 -3.72 28.27
C ASN A 9 3.15 -4.65 27.26
N TYR A 10 3.97 -4.11 26.35
CA TYR A 10 4.66 -4.92 25.34
C TYR A 10 5.80 -5.74 25.97
N GLN A 11 6.52 -5.21 26.95
CA GLN A 11 7.48 -5.97 27.73
C GLN A 11 6.81 -7.13 28.49
N GLN A 12 5.62 -6.90 29.06
CA GLN A 12 4.84 -7.95 29.71
C GLN A 12 4.39 -9.04 28.71
N ILE A 13 3.97 -8.67 27.51
CA ILE A 13 3.64 -9.61 26.45
C ILE A 13 4.89 -10.41 26.04
N ALA A 14 6.02 -9.75 25.84
CA ALA A 14 7.29 -10.39 25.49
C ALA A 14 7.70 -11.47 26.50
N MET A 15 7.73 -11.11 27.79
CA MET A 15 8.07 -12.05 28.87
C MET A 15 7.14 -13.27 28.89
N GLY A 16 5.85 -13.08 28.63
CA GLY A 16 4.86 -14.15 28.68
C GLY A 16 4.79 -15.00 27.43
N THR A 17 5.42 -14.58 26.31
CA THR A 17 5.43 -15.31 25.04
C THR A 17 6.80 -15.92 24.68
N GLY A 18 7.84 -15.56 25.42
CA GLY A 18 9.23 -15.96 25.14
C GLY A 18 9.85 -15.19 23.96
N LEU A 19 9.15 -14.17 23.44
CA LEU A 19 9.68 -13.28 22.42
C LEU A 19 10.43 -12.12 23.08
N ARG A 20 11.30 -11.44 22.32
CA ARG A 20 11.96 -10.21 22.72
C ARG A 20 11.27 -9.01 22.08
N TYR A 21 11.04 -7.96 22.85
CA TYR A 21 10.50 -6.71 22.29
C TYR A 21 11.63 -5.76 21.94
N ASP A 22 11.70 -5.37 20.67
CA ASP A 22 12.59 -4.32 20.16
C ASP A 22 11.83 -3.00 20.10
N GLU A 23 12.15 -2.09 21.03
CA GLU A 23 11.52 -0.78 21.15
C GLU A 23 11.86 0.13 19.95
N THR A 24 13.04 -0.06 19.34
CA THR A 24 13.51 0.78 18.23
C THR A 24 12.70 0.53 16.96
N ASN A 25 12.42 -0.74 16.67
CA ASN A 25 11.69 -1.17 15.49
C ASN A 25 10.20 -1.41 15.76
N ASP A 26 9.76 -1.29 17.03
CA ASP A 26 8.38 -1.53 17.50
C ASP A 26 7.84 -2.90 17.07
N LEU A 27 8.63 -3.93 17.31
CA LEU A 27 8.31 -5.32 16.98
C LEU A 27 8.74 -6.29 18.08
N PHE A 28 8.11 -7.45 18.10
CA PHE A 28 8.59 -8.60 18.86
C PHE A 28 9.28 -9.55 17.90
N HIS A 29 10.35 -10.20 18.35
CA HIS A 29 11.04 -11.23 17.58
C HIS A 29 11.49 -12.37 18.49
N GLY A 30 11.62 -13.55 17.92
CA GLY A 30 12.12 -14.72 18.62
C GLY A 30 11.78 -16.00 17.89
N GLU A 31 12.38 -17.08 18.36
CA GLU A 31 12.16 -18.43 17.84
C GLU A 31 11.07 -19.15 18.62
N ARG A 32 10.24 -19.90 17.92
CA ARG A 32 9.29 -20.84 18.51
C ARG A 32 9.28 -22.13 17.71
N ASP A 33 9.62 -23.24 18.36
CA ASP A 33 9.61 -24.57 17.74
C ASP A 33 10.38 -24.66 16.42
N GLY A 34 11.53 -24.00 16.32
CA GLY A 34 12.40 -23.98 15.14
C GLY A 34 11.99 -23.01 14.04
N PHE A 35 11.01 -22.13 14.28
CA PHE A 35 10.64 -21.05 13.37
C PHE A 35 10.89 -19.70 14.02
N ASP A 36 11.52 -18.80 13.26
CA ASP A 36 11.67 -17.41 13.66
C ASP A 36 10.36 -16.65 13.41
N PHE A 37 9.97 -15.83 14.36
CA PHE A 37 8.80 -14.97 14.26
C PHE A 37 9.15 -13.53 14.46
N ILE A 38 8.55 -12.66 13.63
CA ILE A 38 8.39 -11.23 13.87
C ILE A 38 6.92 -10.99 14.16
N VAL A 39 6.61 -10.30 15.29
CA VAL A 39 5.24 -9.97 15.64
C VAL A 39 5.14 -8.46 15.82
N TYR A 40 4.14 -7.85 15.20
CA TYR A 40 3.97 -6.40 15.24
C TYR A 40 2.50 -6.00 15.19
N ALA A 41 2.20 -4.78 15.66
CA ALA A 41 0.88 -4.17 15.49
C ALA A 41 0.88 -3.32 14.21
N PRO A 42 0.05 -3.64 13.20
CA PRO A 42 0.03 -2.92 11.92
C PRO A 42 -0.57 -1.51 12.02
N ASP A 43 -1.38 -1.25 13.05
CA ASP A 43 -2.04 0.04 13.27
C ASP A 43 -1.90 0.48 14.74
N ALA A 44 -1.32 1.66 14.96
CA ALA A 44 -1.14 2.23 16.30
C ALA A 44 -2.44 2.47 17.06
N ARG A 45 -3.59 2.56 16.37
CA ARG A 45 -4.93 2.68 16.97
C ARG A 45 -5.37 1.38 17.65
N TYR A 46 -4.85 0.25 17.18
CA TYR A 46 -5.18 -1.09 17.69
C TYR A 46 -3.91 -1.82 18.19
N PRO A 47 -3.33 -1.38 19.32
CA PRO A 47 -2.02 -1.86 19.80
C PRO A 47 -1.99 -3.34 20.16
N TYR A 48 -3.14 -3.97 20.31
CA TYR A 48 -3.29 -5.41 20.61
C TYR A 48 -3.89 -6.21 19.43
N MET A 49 -3.88 -5.65 18.23
CA MET A 49 -4.10 -6.37 16.98
C MET A 49 -2.74 -6.74 16.41
N MET A 50 -2.36 -8.01 16.55
CA MET A 50 -1.02 -8.46 16.18
C MET A 50 -1.03 -9.21 14.86
N VAL A 51 0.06 -9.07 14.12
CA VAL A 51 0.38 -9.86 12.94
C VAL A 51 1.64 -10.64 13.23
N LEU A 52 1.58 -11.96 13.08
CA LEU A 52 2.72 -12.85 13.11
C LEU A 52 3.27 -12.94 11.68
N HIS A 53 4.54 -12.73 11.54
CA HIS A 53 5.29 -12.92 10.31
C HIS A 53 6.36 -13.98 10.53
N THR A 54 6.47 -14.93 9.63
CA THR A 54 7.55 -15.91 9.58
C THR A 54 7.89 -16.23 8.13
N ALA A 55 9.14 -16.55 7.88
CA ALA A 55 9.61 -16.98 6.59
C ALA A 55 9.77 -18.50 6.57
N ALA A 56 9.05 -19.16 5.70
CA ALA A 56 9.14 -20.60 5.57
C ALA A 56 8.83 -21.09 4.14
N LYS A 57 9.43 -22.20 3.77
CA LYS A 57 9.21 -22.87 2.48
C LYS A 57 8.83 -24.33 2.66
N SER A 58 8.00 -24.83 1.77
CA SER A 58 7.76 -26.26 1.58
C SER A 58 8.97 -26.93 0.90
N ALA A 59 9.16 -28.20 1.15
CA ALA A 59 10.23 -28.99 0.54
C ALA A 59 10.13 -29.06 -0.99
N ASP A 60 8.92 -29.03 -1.53
CA ASP A 60 8.61 -29.06 -2.97
C ASP A 60 8.41 -27.67 -3.59
N GLY A 61 8.56 -26.59 -2.81
CA GLY A 61 8.35 -25.21 -3.26
C GLY A 61 6.88 -24.84 -3.48
N SER A 62 5.92 -25.68 -3.10
CA SER A 62 4.49 -25.40 -3.23
C SER A 62 4.02 -24.37 -2.21
N THR A 63 2.91 -23.69 -2.53
CA THR A 63 2.15 -22.89 -1.57
C THR A 63 1.09 -23.75 -0.88
N PHE A 64 0.59 -23.29 0.27
CA PHE A 64 -0.46 -24.01 1.00
C PHE A 64 -1.71 -24.21 0.15
N ASP A 65 -2.30 -25.41 0.26
CA ASP A 65 -3.62 -25.67 -0.29
C ASP A 65 -4.69 -24.78 0.37
N LYS A 66 -5.64 -24.31 -0.43
CA LYS A 66 -6.72 -23.42 0.03
C LYS A 66 -7.59 -24.07 1.12
N GLN A 67 -7.75 -25.41 1.09
CA GLN A 67 -8.53 -26.13 2.11
C GLN A 67 -7.77 -26.21 3.42
N ALA A 68 -6.44 -26.46 3.38
CA ALA A 68 -5.58 -26.45 4.55
C ALA A 68 -5.59 -25.07 5.24
N VAL A 69 -5.46 -24.00 4.46
CA VAL A 69 -5.54 -22.61 4.98
C VAL A 69 -6.89 -22.33 5.62
N LYS A 70 -8.01 -22.71 4.98
CA LYS A 70 -9.35 -22.56 5.57
C LYS A 70 -9.53 -23.38 6.85
N GLY A 71 -8.96 -24.59 6.90
CA GLY A 71 -8.96 -25.43 8.08
C GLY A 71 -8.20 -24.74 9.22
N PHE A 72 -7.00 -24.24 8.96
CA PHE A 72 -6.19 -23.50 9.92
C PHE A 72 -6.91 -22.25 10.44
N GLN A 73 -7.50 -21.43 9.57
CA GLN A 73 -8.25 -20.24 9.99
C GLN A 73 -9.47 -20.57 10.86
N LYS A 74 -10.09 -21.72 10.66
CA LYS A 74 -11.23 -22.18 11.47
C LYS A 74 -10.81 -22.84 12.78
N SER A 75 -9.56 -23.32 12.89
CA SER A 75 -9.05 -24.00 14.10
C SER A 75 -9.01 -23.07 15.32
N SER A 76 -8.82 -21.76 15.12
CA SER A 76 -8.87 -20.78 16.19
C SER A 76 -9.74 -19.59 15.84
N LYS A 77 -10.71 -19.27 16.71
CA LYS A 77 -11.55 -18.05 16.57
C LYS A 77 -10.76 -16.75 16.70
N LYS A 78 -9.52 -16.82 17.17
CA LYS A 78 -8.62 -15.67 17.39
C LYS A 78 -7.84 -15.27 16.13
N ILE A 79 -7.72 -16.18 15.15
CA ILE A 79 -7.12 -15.90 13.85
C ILE A 79 -8.13 -15.13 13.00
N ALA A 80 -7.69 -13.99 12.46
CA ALA A 80 -8.48 -13.15 11.55
C ALA A 80 -8.23 -13.53 10.09
N SER A 81 -6.93 -13.68 9.71
CA SER A 81 -6.54 -14.06 8.36
C SER A 81 -5.21 -14.78 8.33
N PHE A 82 -4.99 -15.56 7.28
CA PHE A 82 -3.73 -16.19 6.92
C PHE A 82 -3.40 -15.81 5.49
N GLY A 83 -2.17 -15.41 5.24
CA GLY A 83 -1.67 -15.09 3.91
C GLY A 83 -0.29 -15.68 3.71
N GLN A 84 -0.04 -16.19 2.51
CA GLN A 84 1.29 -16.57 2.05
C GLN A 84 1.58 -15.84 0.75
N LYS A 85 2.73 -15.16 0.71
CA LYS A 85 3.25 -14.55 -0.51
C LYS A 85 4.70 -14.97 -0.67
N ASN A 86 4.95 -15.86 -1.61
CA ASN A 86 6.25 -16.53 -1.75
C ASN A 86 6.66 -17.24 -0.44
N LEU A 87 7.73 -16.80 0.18
CA LEU A 87 8.28 -17.34 1.43
C LEU A 87 7.70 -16.64 2.68
N ASP A 88 7.13 -15.46 2.51
CA ASP A 88 6.52 -14.63 3.56
C ASP A 88 5.16 -15.22 3.95
N ILE A 89 5.01 -15.60 5.20
CA ILE A 89 3.78 -16.13 5.79
C ILE A 89 3.33 -15.18 6.89
N ARG A 90 2.11 -14.66 6.75
CA ARG A 90 1.51 -13.72 7.70
C ARG A 90 0.21 -14.26 8.28
N VAL A 91 0.13 -14.25 9.61
CA VAL A 91 -1.07 -14.61 10.35
C VAL A 91 -1.56 -13.39 11.12
N SER A 92 -2.70 -12.84 10.72
CA SER A 92 -3.28 -11.70 11.42
C SER A 92 -4.20 -12.20 12.53
N LEU A 93 -4.07 -11.61 13.71
CA LEU A 93 -4.91 -11.93 14.86
C LEU A 93 -6.01 -10.89 15.03
N LYS A 94 -7.12 -11.30 15.62
CA LYS A 94 -8.18 -10.36 16.00
C LYS A 94 -7.70 -9.46 17.13
N ALA A 95 -8.10 -8.19 17.10
CA ALA A 95 -7.77 -7.23 18.13
C ALA A 95 -8.24 -7.71 19.52
N GLN A 96 -7.38 -7.56 20.51
CA GLN A 96 -7.66 -7.89 21.90
C GLN A 96 -7.90 -6.62 22.72
N SER A 97 -8.57 -6.76 23.88
CA SER A 97 -8.93 -5.62 24.71
C SER A 97 -7.81 -5.14 25.64
N ASN A 98 -6.85 -6.02 25.97
CA ASN A 98 -5.74 -5.73 26.89
C ASN A 98 -4.51 -6.60 26.60
N ALA A 99 -3.39 -6.28 27.27
CA ALA A 99 -2.12 -6.97 27.11
C ALA A 99 -2.16 -8.44 27.50
N GLU A 100 -2.88 -8.80 28.57
CA GLU A 100 -2.98 -10.17 29.05
C GLU A 100 -3.68 -11.09 28.04
N LYS A 101 -4.85 -10.67 27.52
CA LYS A 101 -5.55 -11.41 26.48
C LYS A 101 -4.75 -11.46 25.18
N CYS A 102 -3.99 -10.38 24.88
CA CYS A 102 -3.10 -10.35 23.72
C CYS A 102 -1.98 -11.40 23.87
N LYS A 103 -1.34 -11.47 25.03
CA LYS A 103 -0.32 -12.46 25.36
C LYS A 103 -0.84 -13.91 25.17
N ASP A 104 -2.02 -14.21 25.75
CA ASP A 104 -2.60 -15.56 25.65
C ASP A 104 -2.98 -15.92 24.21
N THR A 105 -3.56 -14.96 23.49
CA THR A 105 -3.90 -15.11 22.08
C THR A 105 -2.66 -15.34 21.23
N LEU A 106 -1.58 -14.62 21.52
CA LEU A 106 -0.32 -14.72 20.80
C LEU A 106 0.35 -16.07 21.04
N ASN A 107 0.37 -16.57 22.28
CA ASN A 107 0.90 -17.89 22.60
C ASN A 107 0.14 -19.03 21.88
N GLU A 108 -1.19 -18.96 21.88
CA GLU A 108 -2.03 -19.92 21.15
C GLU A 108 -1.76 -19.86 19.65
N ALA A 109 -1.67 -18.66 19.08
CA ALA A 109 -1.45 -18.46 17.66
C ALA A 109 -0.05 -18.92 17.21
N LEU A 110 0.99 -18.64 18.01
CA LEU A 110 2.35 -19.12 17.74
C LEU A 110 2.38 -20.66 17.71
N ALA A 111 1.84 -21.32 18.72
CA ALA A 111 1.78 -22.79 18.78
C ALA A 111 0.95 -23.40 17.64
N ALA A 112 -0.20 -22.79 17.31
CA ALA A 112 -1.03 -23.24 16.20
C ALA A 112 -0.30 -23.07 14.85
N THR A 113 0.41 -21.95 14.66
CA THR A 113 1.14 -21.67 13.42
C THR A 113 2.32 -22.61 13.24
N THR A 114 3.13 -22.84 14.28
CA THR A 114 4.26 -23.78 14.19
C THR A 114 3.79 -25.21 13.92
N THR A 115 2.72 -25.65 14.57
CA THR A 115 2.11 -26.96 14.31
C THR A 115 1.62 -27.06 12.86
N PHE A 116 0.96 -26.03 12.36
CA PHE A 116 0.44 -25.99 10.98
C PHE A 116 1.59 -26.06 9.95
N LEU A 117 2.67 -25.29 10.17
CA LEU A 117 3.85 -25.29 9.30
C LEU A 117 4.51 -26.68 9.27
N ARG A 118 4.73 -27.28 10.42
CA ARG A 118 5.34 -28.64 10.53
C ARG A 118 4.48 -29.72 9.88
N THR A 119 3.18 -29.69 10.13
CA THR A 119 2.23 -30.68 9.55
C THR A 119 2.23 -30.62 8.03
N ASN A 120 2.48 -29.45 7.45
CA ASN A 120 2.57 -29.25 5.99
C ASN A 120 4.01 -29.32 5.46
N SER A 121 4.97 -29.83 6.23
CA SER A 121 6.38 -30.03 5.83
C SER A 121 7.08 -28.73 5.41
N TYR A 122 6.75 -27.61 6.06
CA TYR A 122 7.45 -26.34 5.88
C TYR A 122 8.67 -26.28 6.80
N SER A 123 9.74 -25.68 6.31
CA SER A 123 10.97 -25.38 7.05
C SER A 123 11.28 -23.89 7.04
N PRO A 124 11.90 -23.35 8.11
CA PRO A 124 12.28 -21.94 8.18
C PRO A 124 13.29 -21.59 7.09
N CYS A 125 13.26 -20.37 6.60
CA CYS A 125 14.18 -19.91 5.58
C CYS A 125 14.33 -18.38 5.61
N CYS A 126 15.32 -17.88 4.87
CA CYS A 126 15.44 -16.43 4.61
C CYS A 126 14.36 -15.98 3.63
N ASP A 127 13.68 -14.87 3.91
CA ASP A 127 12.62 -14.28 3.06
C ASP A 127 13.08 -14.00 1.62
N LEU A 128 14.38 -13.74 1.42
CA LEU A 128 14.89 -13.30 0.13
C LEU A 128 15.49 -14.44 -0.69
N CYS A 129 16.41 -15.21 -0.10
CA CYS A 129 17.11 -16.29 -0.83
C CYS A 129 16.49 -17.69 -0.62
N GLY A 130 15.59 -17.86 0.36
CA GLY A 130 14.96 -19.13 0.66
C GLY A 130 15.90 -20.19 1.24
N GLN A 131 17.13 -19.83 1.61
CA GLN A 131 18.04 -20.77 2.25
C GLN A 131 17.65 -20.98 3.71
N ASN A 132 17.77 -22.22 4.17
CA ASN A 132 17.57 -22.58 5.58
C ASN A 132 18.88 -22.29 6.35
N VAL A 133 18.98 -21.05 6.81
CA VAL A 133 20.14 -20.50 7.55
C VAL A 133 19.61 -19.62 8.67
N GLU A 134 20.45 -19.33 9.65
CA GLU A 134 20.12 -18.40 10.72
C GLU A 134 19.73 -17.05 10.14
N THR A 135 18.60 -16.50 10.60
CA THR A 135 18.04 -15.22 10.14
C THR A 135 17.87 -14.24 11.28
N GLY A 136 18.06 -12.97 10.98
CA GLY A 136 17.71 -11.87 11.88
C GLY A 136 16.37 -11.24 11.50
N ALA A 137 15.73 -10.59 12.47
CA ALA A 137 14.50 -9.82 12.27
C ALA A 137 14.85 -8.36 11.93
N PHE A 138 14.38 -7.88 10.77
CA PHE A 138 14.67 -6.54 10.28
C PHE A 138 13.42 -5.80 9.85
N ARG A 139 13.43 -4.48 10.04
CA ARG A 139 12.44 -3.58 9.47
C ARG A 139 13.10 -2.66 8.45
N MET A 140 12.73 -2.78 7.17
CA MET A 140 13.31 -2.01 6.08
C MET A 140 12.21 -1.51 5.15
N GLY A 141 12.24 -0.21 4.83
CA GLY A 141 11.22 0.38 3.94
C GLY A 141 9.79 0.34 4.46
N GLY A 142 9.60 0.13 5.78
CA GLY A 142 8.28 -0.02 6.40
C GLY A 142 7.76 -1.47 6.45
N GLU A 143 8.44 -2.40 5.82
CA GLU A 143 8.13 -3.84 5.84
C GLU A 143 9.07 -4.61 6.78
N TYR A 144 8.65 -5.80 7.17
CA TYR A 144 9.38 -6.68 8.08
C TYR A 144 9.93 -7.90 7.33
N TYR A 145 11.14 -8.32 7.68
CA TYR A 145 11.86 -9.40 6.98
C TYR A 145 12.65 -10.27 7.94
N HIS A 146 12.69 -11.57 7.65
CA HIS A 146 13.67 -12.51 8.18
C HIS A 146 14.80 -12.69 7.17
N LEU A 147 15.96 -12.09 7.42
CA LEU A 147 17.08 -12.09 6.46
C LEU A 147 18.31 -12.78 7.03
N CYS A 148 18.98 -13.55 6.20
CA CYS A 148 20.33 -13.97 6.48
C CYS A 148 21.31 -12.80 6.33
N PRO A 149 22.53 -12.87 6.90
CA PRO A 149 23.50 -11.76 6.87
C PRO A 149 23.79 -11.25 5.46
N ASP A 150 23.94 -12.14 4.48
CA ASP A 150 24.24 -11.75 3.10
C ASP A 150 23.08 -10.99 2.45
N CYS A 151 21.86 -11.46 2.66
CA CYS A 151 20.65 -10.81 2.13
C CYS A 151 20.37 -9.48 2.82
N GLU A 152 20.65 -9.37 4.12
CA GLU A 152 20.58 -8.09 4.84
C GLU A 152 21.53 -7.06 4.24
N MET A 153 22.82 -7.43 4.08
CA MET A 153 23.84 -6.55 3.53
C MET A 153 23.48 -6.08 2.11
N LYS A 154 23.01 -7.01 1.27
CA LYS A 154 22.56 -6.71 -0.09
C LYS A 154 21.38 -5.73 -0.07
N MET A 155 20.35 -6.00 0.71
CA MET A 155 19.17 -5.15 0.78
C MET A 155 19.49 -3.75 1.31
N ARG A 156 20.36 -3.63 2.32
CA ARG A 156 20.84 -2.33 2.82
C ARG A 156 21.61 -1.56 1.76
N SER A 157 22.48 -2.23 1.01
CA SER A 157 23.23 -1.59 -0.10
C SER A 157 22.30 -1.12 -1.22
N ASP A 158 21.31 -1.92 -1.59
CA ASP A 158 20.33 -1.57 -2.62
C ASP A 158 19.47 -0.37 -2.22
N ILE A 159 19.02 -0.33 -0.95
CA ILE A 159 18.28 0.81 -0.40
C ILE A 159 19.15 2.07 -0.39
N ALA A 160 20.41 1.97 0.03
CA ALA A 160 21.33 3.09 0.06
C ALA A 160 21.64 3.61 -1.36
N MET A 161 21.90 2.73 -2.32
CA MET A 161 22.11 3.10 -3.73
C MET A 161 20.88 3.78 -4.33
N ASN A 162 19.68 3.23 -4.11
CA ASN A 162 18.42 3.82 -4.58
C ASN A 162 18.19 5.21 -3.96
N ALA A 163 18.47 5.36 -2.66
CA ALA A 163 18.37 6.65 -1.98
C ALA A 163 19.37 7.68 -2.57
N GLN A 164 20.62 7.28 -2.84
CA GLN A 164 21.61 8.13 -3.48
C GLN A 164 21.21 8.51 -4.91
N GLN A 165 20.77 7.55 -5.73
CA GLN A 165 20.29 7.82 -7.08
C GLN A 165 19.11 8.78 -7.07
N THR A 166 18.16 8.60 -6.15
CA THR A 166 17.00 9.48 -6.00
C THR A 166 17.42 10.88 -5.53
N ALA A 167 18.42 10.98 -4.64
CA ALA A 167 18.97 12.26 -4.19
C ALA A 167 19.69 13.01 -5.31
N GLN A 168 20.42 12.30 -6.18
CA GLN A 168 21.18 12.87 -7.29
C GLN A 168 20.32 13.27 -8.50
N LYS A 169 19.10 12.70 -8.64
CA LYS A 169 18.18 13.13 -9.69
C LYS A 169 17.83 14.62 -9.51
N LYS A 170 18.30 15.45 -10.44
CA LYS A 170 17.92 16.87 -10.50
C LYS A 170 16.47 16.98 -10.94
N GLU A 171 15.69 17.79 -10.22
CA GLU A 171 14.33 18.11 -10.63
C GLU A 171 14.37 19.06 -11.82
N ASN A 172 13.74 18.68 -12.91
CA ASN A 172 13.47 19.57 -14.03
C ASN A 172 12.01 20.04 -13.93
N ILE A 173 11.80 21.20 -13.29
CA ILE A 173 10.45 21.75 -13.06
C ILE A 173 9.73 22.01 -14.40
N VAL A 174 10.45 22.51 -15.40
CA VAL A 174 9.86 22.80 -16.73
C VAL A 174 9.40 21.50 -17.40
N GLY A 175 10.28 20.49 -17.43
CA GLY A 175 9.92 19.17 -17.93
C GLY A 175 8.75 18.56 -17.15
N GLY A 176 8.74 18.72 -15.81
CA GLY A 176 7.65 18.25 -14.95
C GLY A 176 6.30 18.91 -15.28
N ILE A 177 6.27 20.23 -15.49
CA ILE A 177 5.04 20.94 -15.88
C ILE A 177 4.53 20.44 -17.23
N VAL A 178 5.41 20.30 -18.23
CA VAL A 178 5.03 19.76 -19.55
C VAL A 178 4.49 18.34 -19.41
N GLY A 179 5.16 17.50 -18.62
CA GLY A 179 4.71 16.14 -18.35
C GLY A 179 3.36 16.07 -17.62
N ALA A 180 3.13 16.95 -16.64
CA ALA A 180 1.85 17.05 -15.95
C ALA A 180 0.72 17.50 -16.88
N LEU A 181 1.00 18.45 -17.78
CA LEU A 181 0.02 18.88 -18.79
C LEU A 181 -0.32 17.75 -19.77
N LEU A 182 0.66 17.03 -20.28
CA LEU A 182 0.41 15.86 -21.15
C LEU A 182 -0.36 14.76 -20.39
N GLY A 183 0.01 14.48 -19.15
CA GLY A 183 -0.71 13.53 -18.28
C GLY A 183 -2.15 14.00 -17.99
N SER A 184 -2.37 15.31 -17.83
CA SER A 184 -3.71 15.85 -17.59
C SER A 184 -4.63 15.76 -18.80
N LEU A 185 -4.09 15.83 -20.03
CA LEU A 185 -4.89 15.59 -21.25
C LEU A 185 -5.38 14.14 -21.33
N LEU A 186 -4.53 13.17 -20.98
CA LEU A 186 -4.95 11.76 -20.88
C LEU A 186 -5.98 11.56 -19.76
N GLY A 187 -5.75 12.23 -18.61
CA GLY A 187 -6.71 12.24 -17.51
C GLY A 187 -8.05 12.84 -17.89
N MET A 188 -8.07 13.96 -18.61
CA MET A 188 -9.28 14.59 -19.12
C MET A 188 -10.05 13.67 -20.05
N LEU A 189 -9.37 12.99 -20.98
CA LEU A 189 -10.02 12.03 -21.87
C LEU A 189 -10.69 10.89 -21.09
N SER A 190 -10.04 10.40 -20.05
CA SER A 190 -10.64 9.35 -19.18
C SER A 190 -11.86 9.87 -18.41
N VAL A 191 -11.85 11.14 -17.95
CA VAL A 191 -13.01 11.77 -17.31
C VAL A 191 -14.20 11.80 -18.27
N LEU A 192 -14.00 12.28 -19.50
CA LEU A 192 -15.06 12.35 -20.54
C LEU A 192 -15.65 10.97 -20.86
N ILE A 193 -14.81 9.94 -21.03
CA ILE A 193 -15.27 8.59 -21.31
C ILE A 193 -16.09 8.03 -20.14
N LEU A 194 -15.60 8.19 -18.91
CA LEU A 194 -16.28 7.68 -17.71
C LEU A 194 -17.61 8.42 -17.44
N SER A 195 -17.64 9.73 -17.71
CA SER A 195 -18.87 10.52 -17.60
C SER A 195 -19.96 10.00 -18.55
N GLN A 196 -19.62 9.73 -19.80
CA GLN A 196 -20.57 9.18 -20.79
C GLN A 196 -21.05 7.75 -20.45
N LEU A 197 -20.26 6.99 -19.68
CA LEU A 197 -20.63 5.66 -19.18
C LEU A 197 -21.42 5.70 -17.87
N GLY A 198 -21.67 6.89 -17.29
CA GLY A 198 -22.44 7.06 -16.04
C GLY A 198 -21.68 6.62 -14.79
N TYR A 199 -20.36 6.51 -14.84
CA TYR A 199 -19.53 6.13 -13.68
C TYR A 199 -19.31 7.32 -12.72
N VAL A 200 -19.09 6.97 -11.45
CA VAL A 200 -18.97 7.94 -10.35
C VAL A 200 -17.72 8.84 -10.53
N ALA A 201 -17.90 10.15 -10.35
CA ALA A 201 -16.86 11.18 -10.46
C ALA A 201 -15.60 10.91 -9.60
N ALA A 202 -15.70 10.15 -8.50
CA ALA A 202 -14.57 9.80 -7.66
C ALA A 202 -13.51 8.95 -8.39
N LEU A 203 -13.92 8.02 -9.25
CA LEU A 203 -12.99 7.16 -10.00
C LEU A 203 -12.20 7.95 -11.05
N SER A 204 -12.87 8.85 -11.75
CA SER A 204 -12.22 9.71 -12.75
C SER A 204 -11.18 10.65 -12.12
N GLY A 205 -11.45 11.17 -10.91
CA GLY A 205 -10.50 11.99 -10.15
C GLY A 205 -9.23 11.24 -9.76
N VAL A 206 -9.33 9.97 -9.38
CA VAL A 206 -8.15 9.13 -9.07
C VAL A 206 -7.31 8.91 -10.32
N ILE A 207 -7.93 8.59 -11.47
CA ILE A 207 -7.22 8.38 -12.73
C ILE A 207 -6.52 9.68 -13.17
N MET A 208 -7.19 10.83 -13.08
CA MET A 208 -6.61 12.14 -13.37
C MET A 208 -5.36 12.38 -12.50
N ALA A 209 -5.45 12.14 -11.18
CA ALA A 209 -4.34 12.34 -10.27
C ALA A 209 -3.14 11.45 -10.62
N VAL A 210 -3.37 10.17 -10.91
CA VAL A 210 -2.30 9.24 -11.31
C VAL A 210 -1.65 9.69 -12.61
N CYS A 211 -2.43 10.07 -13.62
CA CYS A 211 -1.91 10.53 -14.93
C CYS A 211 -1.06 11.78 -14.79
N VAL A 212 -1.52 12.79 -14.03
CA VAL A 212 -0.79 14.05 -13.83
C VAL A 212 0.50 13.84 -13.06
N LEU A 213 0.45 13.10 -11.94
CA LEU A 213 1.64 12.85 -11.11
C LEU A 213 2.68 12.00 -11.85
N LYS A 214 2.24 10.96 -12.57
CA LYS A 214 3.13 10.14 -13.39
C LYS A 214 3.71 10.92 -14.57
N GLY A 215 2.92 11.74 -15.24
CA GLY A 215 3.39 12.62 -16.29
C GLY A 215 4.47 13.58 -15.79
N TYR A 216 4.25 14.22 -14.61
CA TYR A 216 5.27 15.07 -13.98
C TYR A 216 6.54 14.27 -13.67
N GLU A 217 6.44 13.10 -13.04
CA GLU A 217 7.58 12.27 -12.66
C GLU A 217 8.43 11.84 -13.88
N MET A 218 7.77 11.49 -14.99
CA MET A 218 8.45 11.01 -16.21
C MET A 218 9.34 12.09 -16.85
N LEU A 219 8.89 13.34 -16.92
CA LEU A 219 9.63 14.42 -17.57
C LEU A 219 10.34 15.33 -16.56
N GLY A 220 9.87 15.40 -15.31
CA GLY A 220 10.48 16.17 -14.23
C GLY A 220 11.54 15.41 -13.45
N GLY A 221 11.59 14.06 -13.56
CA GLY A 221 12.59 13.18 -12.98
C GLY A 221 12.47 12.94 -11.48
N LYS A 222 11.87 13.84 -10.70
CA LYS A 222 11.68 13.72 -9.25
C LYS A 222 10.39 14.38 -8.79
N LEU A 223 9.64 13.67 -7.95
CA LEU A 223 8.42 14.19 -7.33
C LEU A 223 8.76 14.86 -5.99
N THR A 224 8.93 16.18 -6.00
CA THR A 224 9.19 16.99 -4.79
C THR A 224 7.88 17.54 -4.21
N LYS A 225 7.94 18.13 -3.00
CA LYS A 225 6.78 18.84 -2.43
C LYS A 225 6.27 19.94 -3.36
N LYS A 226 7.20 20.64 -4.06
CA LYS A 226 6.86 21.67 -5.06
C LYS A 226 6.14 21.06 -6.27
N ALA A 227 6.63 19.91 -6.76
CA ALA A 227 6.01 19.15 -7.84
C ALA A 227 4.56 18.77 -7.52
N VAL A 228 4.30 18.29 -6.30
CA VAL A 228 2.95 17.91 -5.86
C VAL A 228 2.01 19.12 -5.87
N VAL A 229 2.46 20.29 -5.38
CA VAL A 229 1.66 21.51 -5.39
C VAL A 229 1.36 21.97 -6.82
N ILE A 230 2.37 21.99 -7.70
CA ILE A 230 2.21 22.35 -9.12
C ILE A 230 1.22 21.39 -9.80
N SER A 231 1.38 20.08 -9.59
CA SER A 231 0.48 19.06 -10.13
C SER A 231 -0.95 19.23 -9.62
N ALA A 232 -1.14 19.58 -8.34
CA ALA A 232 -2.46 19.84 -7.78
C ALA A 232 -3.15 21.04 -8.44
N VAL A 233 -2.43 22.12 -8.68
CA VAL A 233 -2.97 23.29 -9.40
C VAL A 233 -3.38 22.91 -10.83
N ILE A 234 -2.51 22.17 -11.54
CA ILE A 234 -2.82 21.71 -12.90
C ILE A 234 -4.06 20.79 -12.89
N MET A 235 -4.18 19.88 -11.92
CA MET A 235 -5.35 19.01 -11.79
C MET A 235 -6.64 19.81 -11.61
N ILE A 236 -6.65 20.82 -10.73
CA ILE A 236 -7.83 21.66 -10.49
C ILE A 236 -8.24 22.39 -11.78
N LEU A 237 -7.29 23.01 -12.46
CA LEU A 237 -7.56 23.72 -13.71
C LEU A 237 -8.10 22.79 -14.79
N MET A 238 -7.47 21.61 -14.97
CA MET A 238 -7.85 20.68 -16.02
C MET A 238 -9.17 19.96 -15.69
N THR A 239 -9.50 19.73 -14.42
CA THR A 239 -10.81 19.22 -14.02
C THR A 239 -11.92 20.24 -14.36
N TYR A 240 -11.68 21.52 -14.09
CA TYR A 240 -12.61 22.57 -14.49
C TYR A 240 -12.84 22.62 -16.01
N PHE A 241 -11.75 22.50 -16.80
CA PHE A 241 -11.87 22.42 -18.26
C PHE A 241 -12.61 21.15 -18.72
N ALA A 242 -12.32 20.01 -18.12
CA ALA A 242 -12.99 18.74 -18.42
C ALA A 242 -14.51 18.85 -18.20
N ASP A 243 -14.94 19.42 -17.08
CA ASP A 243 -16.34 19.66 -16.75
C ASP A 243 -17.02 20.56 -17.80
N ARG A 244 -16.36 21.63 -18.22
CA ARG A 244 -16.90 22.53 -19.27
C ARG A 244 -17.08 21.82 -20.62
N VAL A 245 -16.11 21.00 -21.01
CA VAL A 245 -16.20 20.23 -22.25
C VAL A 245 -17.30 19.16 -22.15
N ASP A 246 -17.42 18.47 -21.02
CA ASP A 246 -18.48 17.48 -20.81
C ASP A 246 -19.88 18.09 -20.93
N TRP A 247 -20.11 19.21 -20.26
CA TRP A 247 -21.37 19.97 -20.41
C TRP A 247 -21.63 20.40 -21.85
N ALA A 248 -20.61 20.84 -22.59
CA ALA A 248 -20.76 21.22 -23.99
C ALA A 248 -21.16 20.04 -24.87
N ILE A 249 -20.60 18.86 -24.63
CA ILE A 249 -20.95 17.62 -25.32
C ILE A 249 -22.41 17.21 -25.02
N ILE A 250 -22.83 17.28 -23.76
CA ILE A 250 -24.19 16.95 -23.35
C ILE A 250 -25.21 17.89 -24.02
N LEU A 251 -24.97 19.19 -23.98
CA LEU A 251 -25.85 20.18 -24.61
C LEU A 251 -25.91 20.03 -26.13
N PHE A 252 -24.76 19.75 -26.77
CA PHE A 252 -24.68 19.49 -28.19
C PHE A 252 -25.53 18.26 -28.60
N ASN A 253 -25.44 17.19 -27.84
CA ASN A 253 -26.20 15.97 -28.10
C ASN A 253 -27.71 16.13 -27.83
N GLN A 254 -28.10 16.90 -26.82
CA GLN A 254 -29.50 17.14 -26.46
C GLN A 254 -30.16 18.23 -27.31
N GLY A 255 -29.38 19.22 -27.77
CA GLY A 255 -29.87 20.38 -28.48
C GLY A 255 -29.92 20.25 -30.02
N GLY A 256 -29.67 19.05 -30.57
CA GLY A 256 -29.68 18.86 -32.03
C GLY A 256 -28.54 19.62 -32.75
N GLY A 257 -27.47 19.97 -32.01
CA GLY A 257 -26.37 20.78 -32.54
C GLY A 257 -25.66 20.20 -33.75
N ALA A 258 -25.69 18.87 -33.90
CA ALA A 258 -25.19 18.19 -35.11
C ALA A 258 -26.05 18.48 -36.36
N GLU A 259 -27.36 18.62 -36.19
CA GLU A 259 -28.28 18.97 -37.29
C GLU A 259 -28.18 20.48 -37.65
N ALA A 260 -27.80 21.34 -36.70
CA ALA A 260 -27.64 22.76 -36.91
C ALA A 260 -26.23 23.15 -37.42
N GLY A 261 -25.31 22.20 -37.63
CA GLY A 261 -23.96 22.41 -38.15
C GLY A 261 -22.97 23.10 -37.19
N TYR A 262 -23.28 23.18 -35.88
CA TYR A 262 -22.39 23.75 -34.88
C TYR A 262 -21.42 22.70 -34.34
N SER A 263 -20.20 23.13 -33.97
CA SER A 263 -19.24 22.27 -33.29
C SER A 263 -19.43 22.35 -31.76
N PRO A 264 -19.08 21.30 -30.98
CA PRO A 264 -19.16 21.34 -29.49
C PRO A 264 -18.38 22.52 -28.88
N VAL A 265 -17.30 22.96 -29.52
CA VAL A 265 -16.47 24.08 -29.09
C VAL A 265 -17.22 25.41 -29.20
N SER A 266 -18.09 25.57 -30.19
CA SER A 266 -18.91 26.79 -30.35
C SER A 266 -19.88 27.00 -29.19
N TYR A 267 -20.39 25.93 -28.57
CA TYR A 267 -21.28 26.00 -27.40
C TYR A 267 -20.56 26.47 -26.12
N THR A 268 -19.27 26.25 -25.98
CA THR A 268 -18.50 26.76 -24.82
C THR A 268 -18.40 28.27 -24.83
N HIS A 269 -18.32 28.90 -26.02
CA HIS A 269 -18.27 30.34 -26.17
C HIS A 269 -19.63 31.03 -26.02
N LEU A 270 -20.72 30.42 -26.47
CA LEU A 270 -22.08 31.00 -26.36
C LEU A 270 -22.50 31.17 -24.90
N ARG A 271 -22.18 30.23 -24.02
CA ARG A 271 -22.55 30.30 -22.59
C ARG A 271 -21.70 31.32 -21.81
N ALA A 272 -20.48 31.62 -22.24
CA ALA A 272 -19.68 32.68 -21.62
C ALA A 272 -20.34 34.07 -21.80
N HIS A 273 -21.03 34.28 -22.90
CA HIS A 273 -21.78 35.54 -23.16
C HIS A 273 -23.13 35.62 -22.42
N GLU A 274 -23.83 34.50 -22.18
CA GLU A 274 -25.11 34.50 -21.44
C GLU A 274 -24.94 34.78 -19.94
N THR A 275 -23.81 34.43 -19.34
CA THR A 275 -23.54 34.70 -17.91
C THR A 275 -23.19 36.16 -17.65
N GLU A 276 -22.79 36.94 -18.66
CA GLU A 276 -22.55 38.39 -18.52
C GLU A 276 -23.84 39.25 -18.69
N LEU A 277 -24.92 38.68 -19.23
CA LEU A 277 -26.17 39.38 -19.44
C LEU A 277 -27.16 39.27 -18.24
N HIS A 278 -26.83 38.54 -17.21
CA HIS A 278 -27.67 38.33 -15.99
C HIS A 278 -27.01 38.83 -14.69
N LEU A 279 -26.01 39.70 -14.78
CA LEU A 279 -25.48 40.55 -13.70
C LEU A 279 -25.83 42.03 -14.02
#